data_453c8efba0106576c3ae7256fe1399ae
#
_entry.id   453c8efba0106576c3ae7256fe1399ae
#
_cell.length_a   1.000
_cell.length_b   1.000
_cell.length_c   1.000
_cell.angle_alpha   90.00
_cell.angle_beta   90.00
_cell.angle_gamma   90.00
#
_symmetry.space_group_name_H-M   'P 1'
#
loop_
_entity.id
_entity.type
_entity.pdbx_description
1 polymer ?
#
loop_
_entity_poly.entity_id
_entity_poly.type
_entity_poly.pdbx_seq_one_letter_code
_entity_poly.pdbx_strand_id
1 'polypeptide(L)'
;IKSKKKWIITIATHNIQTIKKAENFDIDAALLSPVFPSRSHSNSKNLGINKFAKIVKKTKLPIYALGGINIKNVKSLLETDIIGYAFQKGE
;
A
#
# COMPACT_ATOMS: atom_id res chain seq x y z
N ILE A 1 11.36 -8.68 -22.86
CA ILE A 1 11.43 -7.34 -22.36
C ILE A 1 10.08 -6.84 -21.89
N LYS A 2 10.13 -6.02 -20.91
CA LYS A 2 8.91 -5.61 -20.23
C LYS A 2 7.99 -4.78 -21.10
N SER A 3 8.50 -4.09 -22.05
CA SER A 3 7.67 -3.30 -22.97
C SER A 3 6.62 -4.14 -23.68
N LYS A 4 6.82 -5.44 -23.76
CA LYS A 4 5.87 -6.33 -24.40
C LYS A 4 4.88 -6.94 -23.43
N LYS A 5 5.01 -6.63 -22.17
CA LYS A 5 4.13 -7.15 -21.14
C LYS A 5 2.74 -6.54 -21.30
N LYS A 6 1.74 -7.38 -21.37
CA LYS A 6 0.37 -6.94 -21.54
C LYS A 6 -0.36 -6.79 -20.19
N TRP A 7 0.23 -7.32 -19.14
CA TRP A 7 -0.42 -7.40 -17.85
C TRP A 7 0.26 -6.48 -16.86
N ILE A 8 -0.54 -5.88 -16.00
CA ILE A 8 -0.03 -5.18 -14.82
C ILE A 8 -0.22 -6.13 -13.67
N ILE A 9 0.88 -6.50 -13.03
CA ILE A 9 0.87 -7.48 -11.96
C ILE A 9 1.05 -6.77 -10.62
N THR A 10 0.09 -6.96 -9.72
CA THR A 10 0.17 -6.38 -8.39
C THR A 10 0.10 -7.47 -7.35
N ILE A 11 0.55 -7.15 -6.16
CA ILE A 11 0.52 -8.07 -5.03
C ILE A 11 -0.03 -7.35 -3.81
N ALA A 12 -0.88 -8.04 -3.05
CA ALA A 12 -1.40 -7.51 -1.79
C ALA A 12 -0.43 -7.86 -0.68
N THR A 13 -0.06 -6.88 0.12
CA THR A 13 0.92 -7.09 1.17
C THR A 13 0.49 -6.41 2.46
N HIS A 14 1.08 -6.87 3.56
CA HIS A 14 0.80 -6.32 4.89
C HIS A 14 2.07 -5.95 5.63
N ASN A 15 3.23 -6.20 5.04
CA ASN A 15 4.50 -5.93 5.73
C ASN A 15 5.62 -5.77 4.72
N ILE A 16 6.75 -5.27 5.23
CA ILE A 16 7.90 -5.02 4.37
C ILE A 16 8.55 -6.30 3.86
N GLN A 17 8.49 -7.38 4.64
CA GLN A 17 9.11 -8.62 4.24
C GLN A 17 8.51 -9.17 2.96
N THR A 18 7.18 -9.15 2.85
CA THR A 18 6.50 -9.61 1.64
C THR A 18 6.84 -8.71 0.45
N ILE A 19 6.90 -7.41 0.69
CA ILE A 19 7.25 -6.47 -0.37
C ILE A 19 8.67 -6.73 -0.88
N LYS A 20 9.62 -6.94 0.04
CA LYS A 20 11.00 -7.20 -0.37
C LYS A 20 11.13 -8.48 -1.18
N LYS A 21 10.37 -9.50 -0.83
CA LYS A 21 10.34 -10.73 -1.63
C LYS A 21 9.78 -10.45 -3.01
N ALA A 22 8.74 -9.63 -3.08
CA ALA A 22 8.09 -9.32 -4.35
C ALA A 22 9.02 -8.56 -5.30
N GLU A 23 9.98 -7.81 -4.76
CA GLU A 23 10.93 -7.09 -5.59
C GLU A 23 11.77 -8.00 -6.47
N ASN A 24 11.87 -9.27 -6.11
CA ASN A 24 12.64 -10.25 -6.87
C ASN A 24 11.84 -10.90 -7.98
N PHE A 25 10.58 -10.51 -8.13
CA PHE A 25 9.71 -11.04 -9.17
C PHE A 25 9.27 -9.91 -10.09
N ASP A 26 8.61 -10.28 -11.16
CA ASP A 26 8.15 -9.28 -12.13
C ASP A 26 6.82 -8.67 -11.69
N ILE A 27 6.85 -8.01 -10.56
CA ILE A 27 5.69 -7.35 -9.94
C ILE A 27 5.75 -5.86 -10.25
N ASP A 28 4.63 -5.28 -10.65
CA ASP A 28 4.59 -3.87 -11.04
C ASP A 28 4.29 -2.93 -9.89
N ALA A 29 3.53 -3.39 -8.91
CA ALA A 29 3.17 -2.54 -7.76
C ALA A 29 2.71 -3.41 -6.62
N ALA A 30 2.74 -2.86 -5.42
CA ALA A 30 2.25 -3.55 -4.24
C ALA A 30 1.12 -2.75 -3.59
N LEU A 31 0.11 -3.47 -3.12
CA LEU A 31 -0.97 -2.91 -2.31
C LEU A 31 -0.57 -3.12 -0.87
N LEU A 32 -0.46 -2.05 -0.11
CA LEU A 32 -0.06 -2.14 1.29
C LEU A 32 -1.21 -1.74 2.19
N SER A 33 -1.64 -2.63 3.05
CA SER A 33 -2.80 -2.44 3.91
C SER A 33 -2.69 -3.26 5.18
N PRO A 34 -3.50 -2.97 6.19
CA PRO A 34 -4.31 -1.76 6.34
C PRO A 34 -3.48 -0.61 6.89
N VAL A 35 -3.63 0.57 6.34
CA VAL A 35 -2.87 1.74 6.79
C VAL A 35 -3.47 2.30 8.08
N PHE A 36 -4.78 2.48 8.09
CA PHE A 36 -5.50 3.06 9.21
C PHE A 36 -6.57 2.10 9.71
N PRO A 37 -7.08 2.29 10.93
CA PRO A 37 -8.22 1.50 11.40
C PRO A 37 -9.43 1.72 10.52
N SER A 38 -10.23 0.69 10.34
CA SER A 38 -11.45 0.77 9.55
C SER A 38 -12.52 -0.08 10.19
N ARG A 39 -13.74 -0.01 9.64
CA ARG A 39 -14.82 -0.86 10.14
C ARG A 39 -14.46 -2.33 10.08
N SER A 40 -13.82 -2.73 9.00
CA SER A 40 -13.43 -4.13 8.82
C SER A 40 -12.25 -4.51 9.69
N HIS A 41 -11.44 -3.55 10.08
CA HIS A 41 -10.18 -3.81 10.77
C HIS A 41 -10.02 -2.96 12.03
N SER A 42 -11.13 -2.62 12.67
CA SER A 42 -11.09 -1.71 13.82
C SER A 42 -10.24 -2.24 14.97
N ASN A 43 -10.25 -3.54 15.17
CA ASN A 43 -9.49 -4.16 16.25
C ASN A 43 -8.25 -4.87 15.75
N SER A 44 -7.97 -4.77 14.47
CA SER A 44 -6.81 -5.46 13.92
C SER A 44 -5.62 -4.54 13.91
N LYS A 45 -4.52 -5.13 13.58
CA LYS A 45 -3.26 -4.40 13.53
C LYS A 45 -3.19 -3.63 12.23
N ASN A 46 -3.36 -2.33 12.31
CA ASN A 46 -3.10 -1.48 11.17
C ASN A 46 -1.66 -0.98 11.28
N LEU A 47 -1.13 -0.49 10.16
CA LEU A 47 0.26 -0.06 10.11
C LEU A 47 0.49 1.28 10.80
N GLY A 48 -0.45 2.19 10.64
CA GLY A 48 -0.23 3.56 11.04
C GLY A 48 0.62 4.29 10.02
N ILE A 49 0.47 5.60 9.97
CA ILE A 49 1.11 6.40 8.93
C ILE A 49 2.64 6.39 9.02
N ASN A 50 3.19 6.37 10.23
CA ASN A 50 4.64 6.42 10.38
C ASN A 50 5.31 5.15 9.85
N LYS A 51 4.77 4.00 10.22
CA LYS A 51 5.31 2.74 9.75
C LYS A 51 5.09 2.58 8.26
N PHE A 52 3.92 2.98 7.78
CA PHE A 52 3.60 2.95 6.37
C PHE A 52 4.60 3.77 5.57
N ALA A 53 4.86 5.00 5.99
CA ALA A 53 5.79 5.87 5.28
C ALA A 53 7.20 5.28 5.23
N LYS A 54 7.63 4.63 6.32
CA LYS A 54 8.93 3.99 6.34
C LYS A 54 9.02 2.85 5.32
N ILE A 55 7.95 2.06 5.22
CA ILE A 55 7.92 0.96 4.27
C ILE A 55 7.99 1.48 2.85
N VAL A 56 7.21 2.51 2.54
CA VAL A 56 7.20 3.10 1.21
C VAL A 56 8.60 3.54 0.79
N LYS A 57 9.35 4.12 1.72
CA LYS A 57 10.70 4.57 1.42
C LYS A 57 11.71 3.45 1.22
N LYS A 58 11.44 2.28 1.80
CA LYS A 58 12.40 1.18 1.77
C LYS A 58 12.24 0.27 0.57
N THR A 59 11.20 0.43 -0.22
CA THR A 59 10.96 -0.44 -1.35
C THR A 59 11.11 0.30 -2.66
N LYS A 60 11.51 -0.45 -3.68
CA LYS A 60 11.58 0.07 -5.04
C LYS A 60 10.24 -0.05 -5.76
N LEU A 61 9.33 -0.85 -5.23
CA LEU A 61 8.03 -1.03 -5.85
C LEU A 61 7.13 0.17 -5.61
N PRO A 62 6.38 0.59 -6.63
CA PRO A 62 5.32 1.57 -6.41
C PRO A 62 4.28 1.01 -5.43
N ILE A 63 3.79 1.85 -4.54
CA ILE A 63 2.88 1.43 -3.49
C ILE A 63 1.52 2.09 -3.65
N TYR A 64 0.47 1.28 -3.55
CA TYR A 64 -0.90 1.75 -3.39
C TYR A 64 -1.32 1.52 -1.95
N ALA A 65 -1.97 2.50 -1.35
CA ALA A 65 -2.41 2.43 0.03
C ALA A 65 -3.87 2.01 0.11
N LEU A 66 -4.18 1.11 1.04
CA LEU A 66 -5.54 0.68 1.31
C LEU A 66 -5.76 0.58 2.81
N GLY A 67 -7.02 0.67 3.21
CA GLY A 67 -7.40 0.39 4.59
C GLY A 67 -7.64 1.63 5.42
N GLY A 68 -8.91 1.92 5.67
CA GLY A 68 -9.32 2.97 6.58
C GLY A 68 -9.06 4.38 6.10
N ILE A 69 -8.85 4.58 4.81
CA ILE A 69 -8.56 5.90 4.25
C ILE A 69 -9.84 6.69 4.11
N ASN A 70 -9.83 7.93 4.60
CA ASN A 70 -10.99 8.81 4.51
C ASN A 70 -10.52 10.26 4.33
N ILE A 71 -11.47 11.15 4.23
CA ILE A 71 -11.16 12.56 4.01
C ILE A 71 -10.28 13.14 5.11
N LYS A 72 -10.46 12.68 6.33
CA LYS A 72 -9.72 13.22 7.46
C LYS A 72 -8.27 12.82 7.49
N ASN A 73 -7.95 11.63 7.01
CA ASN A 73 -6.58 11.12 7.11
C ASN A 73 -5.83 11.04 5.78
N VAL A 74 -6.50 11.27 4.66
CA VAL A 74 -5.86 11.14 3.35
C VAL A 74 -4.71 12.10 3.17
N LYS A 75 -4.75 13.25 3.81
CA LYS A 75 -3.67 14.23 3.68
C LYS A 75 -2.32 13.68 4.10
N SER A 76 -2.30 12.91 5.19
CA SER A 76 -1.03 12.35 5.65
C SER A 76 -0.47 11.34 4.66
N LEU A 77 -1.35 10.65 3.92
CA LEU A 77 -0.90 9.75 2.87
C LEU A 77 -0.29 10.50 1.69
N LEU A 78 -0.86 11.64 1.34
CA LEU A 78 -0.37 12.40 0.21
C LEU A 78 1.02 12.96 0.43
N GLU A 79 1.50 12.94 1.67
CA GLU A 79 2.85 13.35 1.98
C GLU A 79 3.86 12.22 1.83
N THR A 80 3.39 11.02 1.51
CA THR A 80 4.27 9.88 1.26
C THR A 80 4.42 9.68 -0.25
N ASP A 81 5.35 8.82 -0.64
CA ASP A 81 5.66 8.60 -2.05
C ASP A 81 4.81 7.49 -2.67
N ILE A 82 3.55 7.42 -2.31
CA ILE A 82 2.63 6.43 -2.89
C ILE A 82 2.20 6.86 -4.28
N ILE A 83 1.77 5.89 -5.08
CA ILE A 83 1.25 6.18 -6.42
C ILE A 83 -0.28 6.22 -6.46
N GLY A 84 -0.93 5.79 -5.39
CA GLY A 84 -2.38 5.84 -5.34
C GLY A 84 -2.93 5.30 -4.04
N TYR A 85 -4.23 5.47 -3.87
CA TYR A 85 -4.94 4.97 -2.69
C TYR A 85 -6.39 4.72 -3.08
N ALA A 86 -7.12 4.03 -2.23
CA ALA A 86 -8.52 3.77 -2.48
C ALA A 86 -9.33 3.96 -1.20
N PHE A 87 -10.46 4.63 -1.35
CA PHE A 87 -11.45 4.72 -0.29
C PHE A 87 -12.28 3.45 -0.31
N GLN A 88 -12.56 2.92 0.86
CA GLN A 88 -13.48 1.80 0.97
C GLN A 88 -14.89 2.34 1.19
N LYS A 89 -15.85 1.68 0.57
CA LYS A 89 -17.23 2.07 0.74
C LYS A 89 -17.62 2.01 2.21
N GLY A 90 -18.19 3.09 2.71
CA GLY A 90 -18.62 3.16 4.09
C GLY A 90 -17.54 3.58 5.09
N GLU A 91 -16.38 3.95 4.63
CA GLU A 91 -15.28 4.39 5.51
C GLU A 91 -15.18 5.90 5.69
#